data_c5834b0a8925d90e1d55765477eb4d12
#
_entry.id   c5834b0a8925d90e1d55765477eb4d12
#
_cell.length_a   1.000
_cell.length_b   1.000
_cell.length_c   1.000
_cell.angle_alpha   90.00
_cell.angle_beta   90.00
_cell.angle_gamma   90.00
#
_symmetry.space_group_name_H-M   'P 1'
#
loop_
_entity.id
_entity.type
_entity.pdbx_description
1 polymer ?
#
loop_
_entity_poly.entity_id
_entity_poly.type
_entity_poly.pdbx_seq_one_letter_code
_entity_poly.pdbx_strand_id
1 'polypeptide(L)'
;MKRYIRAVYAPVVGVPWSNQELFNAIQASLERWLGQEERKALLDLIRLFLIGSRTRYVQCPEFLKFNSFAHHTEAFERAADESLRAIAAEIARNGPAQFDAVIAVSSTGLSMPGLADQTANVVRDRVNRHSLLLDLANAGCTGSSRALQIGANLGPEIRDILIVVVEPTSTLADPWSVERSNWQGVCTFGDGAAGVWLSSEPGNGAAHLGKIVSWHGNEPDLIQWEKGSNYYRFGLTDPDGFERRVRREILEATAQIGWDKKSGVLCGIHPAGIMLLLSLAKKLDLDRATLEPSIRHFRSFSNMSSASILHILRELLTTAHSGQEVRWLTMGTGFHVVYGLCTKL
;
A
#
# COMPACT_ATOMS: atom_id res chain seq x y z
N MET A 1 -12.66 -4.04 -23.27
CA MET A 1 -12.64 -5.49 -22.99
C MET A 1 -13.01 -5.72 -21.52
N LYS A 2 -13.68 -6.84 -21.18
CA LYS A 2 -13.93 -7.18 -19.77
C LYS A 2 -12.65 -7.71 -19.14
N ARG A 3 -12.41 -7.38 -17.87
CA ARG A 3 -11.32 -7.92 -17.05
C ARG A 3 -11.88 -8.53 -15.76
N TYR A 4 -11.19 -9.51 -15.27
CA TYR A 4 -11.58 -10.25 -14.07
C TYR A 4 -10.40 -10.34 -13.11
N ILE A 5 -10.64 -10.06 -11.84
CA ILE A 5 -9.70 -10.38 -10.76
C ILE A 5 -9.84 -11.89 -10.50
N ARG A 6 -8.82 -12.66 -10.88
CA ARG A 6 -8.80 -14.13 -10.74
C ARG A 6 -8.25 -14.56 -9.38
N ALA A 7 -7.27 -13.83 -8.89
CA ALA A 7 -6.70 -14.02 -7.57
C ALA A 7 -6.12 -12.72 -7.02
N VAL A 8 -6.13 -12.58 -5.71
CA VAL A 8 -5.36 -11.61 -4.96
C VAL A 8 -4.41 -12.36 -4.06
N TYR A 9 -3.12 -12.16 -4.26
CA TYR A 9 -2.03 -12.71 -3.46
C TYR A 9 -1.68 -11.72 -2.37
N ALA A 10 -1.68 -12.11 -1.12
CA ALA A 10 -1.42 -11.23 0.00
C ALA A 10 -0.59 -11.93 1.07
N PRO A 11 0.67 -12.29 0.72
CA PRO A 11 1.57 -12.91 1.69
C PRO A 11 1.90 -11.94 2.82
N VAL A 12 2.10 -12.48 4.00
CA VAL A 12 2.70 -11.75 5.11
C VAL A 12 4.21 -11.89 5.00
N VAL A 13 4.92 -10.77 4.98
CA VAL A 13 6.38 -10.68 4.85
C VAL A 13 6.99 -9.96 6.05
N GLY A 14 8.25 -10.24 6.35
CA GLY A 14 8.95 -9.66 7.49
C GLY A 14 8.55 -10.26 8.84
N VAL A 15 8.99 -9.62 9.90
CA VAL A 15 8.74 -10.05 11.29
C VAL A 15 7.74 -9.14 11.98
N PRO A 16 6.82 -9.67 12.82
CA PRO A 16 5.85 -8.85 13.53
C PRO A 16 6.53 -8.03 14.63
N TRP A 17 6.20 -6.75 14.69
CA TRP A 17 6.56 -5.83 15.77
C TRP A 17 5.31 -5.26 16.39
N SER A 18 5.20 -5.35 17.71
CA SER A 18 4.20 -4.61 18.47
C SER A 18 4.57 -3.11 18.55
N ASN A 19 3.59 -2.28 18.85
CA ASN A 19 3.85 -0.85 19.11
C ASN A 19 4.85 -0.63 20.25
N GLN A 20 4.86 -1.51 21.26
CA GLN A 20 5.80 -1.40 22.37
C GLN A 20 7.25 -1.73 21.93
N GLU A 21 7.44 -2.76 21.12
CA GLU A 21 8.75 -3.11 20.55
C GLU A 21 9.28 -1.98 19.67
N LEU A 22 8.43 -1.42 18.79
CA LEU A 22 8.81 -0.28 17.98
C LEU A 22 9.16 0.94 18.82
N PHE A 23 8.35 1.28 19.82
CA PHE A 23 8.62 2.41 20.71
C PHE A 23 9.96 2.24 21.43
N ASN A 24 10.22 1.08 22.01
CA ASN A 24 11.46 0.79 22.71
C ASN A 24 12.68 0.89 21.78
N ALA A 25 12.55 0.37 20.55
CA ALA A 25 13.63 0.43 19.56
C ALA A 25 13.92 1.88 19.12
N ILE A 26 12.86 2.69 18.91
CA ILE A 26 13.00 4.12 18.60
C ILE A 26 13.66 4.85 19.76
N GLN A 27 13.21 4.64 21.00
CA GLN A 27 13.80 5.24 22.18
C GLN A 27 15.30 4.94 22.27
N ALA A 28 15.68 3.67 22.16
CA ALA A 28 17.08 3.25 22.17
C ALA A 28 17.89 3.84 21.00
N SER A 29 17.27 4.07 19.85
CA SER A 29 17.91 4.75 18.73
C SER A 29 18.19 6.22 19.03
N LEU A 30 17.19 6.94 19.52
CA LEU A 30 17.29 8.37 19.85
C LEU A 30 18.28 8.65 21.01
N GLU A 31 18.38 7.74 21.97
CA GLU A 31 19.32 7.86 23.11
C GLU A 31 20.78 7.93 22.68
N ARG A 32 21.12 7.43 21.50
CA ARG A 32 22.50 7.44 21.00
C ARG A 32 22.99 8.81 20.53
N TRP A 33 22.06 9.73 20.17
CA TRP A 33 22.47 10.97 19.52
C TRP A 33 21.64 12.20 19.92
N LEU A 34 20.44 12.04 20.49
CA LEU A 34 19.52 13.15 20.78
C LEU A 34 19.55 13.53 22.26
N GLY A 35 19.61 14.82 22.58
CA GLY A 35 19.59 15.37 23.93
C GLY A 35 18.31 15.00 24.69
N GLN A 36 18.36 15.01 26.02
CA GLN A 36 17.28 14.50 26.86
C GLN A 36 15.94 15.23 26.66
N GLU A 37 15.96 16.55 26.60
CA GLU A 37 14.73 17.36 26.48
C GLU A 37 14.06 17.18 25.11
N GLU A 38 14.84 17.28 24.03
CA GLU A 38 14.35 17.08 22.66
C GLU A 38 13.83 15.65 22.46
N ARG A 39 14.56 14.66 22.99
CA ARG A 39 14.14 13.27 22.97
C ARG A 39 12.82 13.04 23.66
N LYS A 40 12.60 13.63 24.85
CA LYS A 40 11.35 13.53 25.58
C LYS A 40 10.17 14.06 24.75
N ALA A 41 10.31 15.26 24.20
CA ALA A 41 9.28 15.87 23.37
C ALA A 41 8.93 15.00 22.14
N LEU A 42 9.95 14.44 21.48
CA LEU A 42 9.77 13.57 20.33
C LEU A 42 9.10 12.24 20.70
N LEU A 43 9.50 11.62 21.81
CA LEU A 43 8.89 10.38 22.29
C LEU A 43 7.41 10.55 22.67
N ASP A 44 7.02 11.72 23.21
CA ASP A 44 5.62 12.02 23.48
C ASP A 44 4.78 12.11 22.21
N LEU A 45 5.33 12.69 21.13
CA LEU A 45 4.70 12.68 19.79
C LEU A 45 4.58 11.26 19.22
N ILE A 46 5.65 10.46 19.34
CA ILE A 46 5.68 9.08 18.85
C ILE A 46 4.57 8.23 19.51
N ARG A 47 4.33 8.40 20.80
CA ARG A 47 3.20 7.72 21.49
C ARG A 47 1.85 8.05 20.85
N LEU A 48 1.65 9.30 20.43
CA LEU A 48 0.41 9.70 19.75
C LEU A 48 0.28 9.07 18.36
N PHE A 49 1.37 8.96 17.61
CA PHE A 49 1.37 8.36 16.28
C PHE A 49 1.13 6.84 16.29
N LEU A 50 1.43 6.16 17.39
CA LEU A 50 1.19 4.72 17.56
C LEU A 50 -0.28 4.38 17.90
N ILE A 51 -1.15 5.38 18.08
CA ILE A 51 -2.56 5.14 18.40
C ILE A 51 -3.28 4.50 17.21
N GLY A 52 -3.99 3.39 17.48
CA GLY A 52 -4.90 2.74 16.53
C GLY A 52 -4.33 1.49 15.86
N SER A 53 -3.02 1.41 15.61
CA SER A 53 -2.36 0.15 15.26
C SER A 53 -2.01 -0.65 16.53
N ARG A 54 -1.73 -1.94 16.37
CA ARG A 54 -1.24 -2.81 17.46
C ARG A 54 0.03 -3.52 17.05
N THR A 55 0.07 -3.95 15.81
CA THR A 55 1.16 -4.73 15.22
C THR A 55 1.43 -4.19 13.82
N ARG A 56 2.64 -4.33 13.38
CA ARG A 56 3.09 -4.16 11.99
C ARG A 56 4.10 -5.24 11.66
N TYR A 57 4.35 -5.41 10.40
CA TYR A 57 5.43 -6.28 9.94
C TYR A 57 6.59 -5.43 9.44
N VAL A 58 7.81 -5.85 9.71
CA VAL A 58 9.05 -5.14 9.39
C VAL A 58 10.00 -6.12 8.70
N GLN A 59 10.36 -5.82 7.45
CA GLN A 59 11.32 -6.62 6.68
C GLN A 59 12.77 -6.21 6.95
N CYS A 60 12.98 -4.96 7.40
CA CYS A 60 14.30 -4.43 7.69
C CYS A 60 14.39 -4.05 9.17
N PRO A 61 14.48 -5.01 10.12
CA PRO A 61 14.46 -4.71 11.56
C PRO A 61 15.63 -3.83 12.02
N GLU A 62 16.68 -3.72 11.22
CA GLU A 62 17.83 -2.83 11.45
C GLU A 62 17.62 -1.37 10.99
N PHE A 63 16.46 -1.00 10.46
CA PHE A 63 16.18 0.30 9.84
C PHE A 63 16.53 1.51 10.73
N LEU A 64 16.43 1.36 12.06
CA LEU A 64 16.82 2.41 13.03
C LEU A 64 18.34 2.58 13.18
N LYS A 65 19.13 1.84 12.42
CA LYS A 65 20.60 1.94 12.37
C LYS A 65 21.12 2.40 11.01
N PHE A 66 20.24 2.64 10.04
CA PHE A 66 20.64 3.09 8.72
C PHE A 66 21.36 4.43 8.81
N ASN A 67 22.50 4.54 8.17
CA ASN A 67 23.37 5.73 8.19
C ASN A 67 24.06 6.02 6.85
N SER A 68 23.62 5.35 5.78
CA SER A 68 24.16 5.55 4.43
C SER A 68 23.13 5.21 3.38
N PHE A 69 23.31 5.76 2.18
CA PHE A 69 22.51 5.42 1.01
C PHE A 69 22.52 3.91 0.74
N ALA A 70 23.69 3.28 0.88
CA ALA A 70 23.85 1.84 0.66
C ALA A 70 22.97 1.01 1.60
N HIS A 71 22.89 1.36 2.89
CA HIS A 71 22.04 0.64 3.84
C HIS A 71 20.57 0.62 3.41
N HIS A 72 20.05 1.75 2.93
CA HIS A 72 18.66 1.85 2.49
C HIS A 72 18.41 1.03 1.21
N THR A 73 19.32 1.11 0.24
CA THR A 73 19.17 0.42 -1.05
C THR A 73 19.36 -1.08 -0.92
N GLU A 74 20.36 -1.55 -0.19
CA GLU A 74 20.56 -2.97 0.09
C GLU A 74 19.41 -3.57 0.90
N ALA A 75 18.86 -2.83 1.87
CA ALA A 75 17.68 -3.25 2.61
C ALA A 75 16.45 -3.36 1.70
N PHE A 76 16.25 -2.40 0.79
CA PHE A 76 15.18 -2.46 -0.20
C PHE A 76 15.32 -3.70 -1.10
N GLU A 77 16.50 -3.97 -1.63
CA GLU A 77 16.76 -5.12 -2.51
C GLU A 77 16.46 -6.45 -1.82
N ARG A 78 16.91 -6.62 -0.56
CA ARG A 78 16.63 -7.83 0.24
C ARG A 78 15.13 -7.99 0.51
N ALA A 79 14.45 -6.92 0.90
CA ALA A 79 13.01 -6.93 1.18
C ALA A 79 12.19 -7.17 -0.10
N ALA A 80 12.64 -6.64 -1.24
CA ALA A 80 12.02 -6.89 -2.54
C ALA A 80 12.13 -8.36 -2.93
N ASP A 81 13.31 -8.98 -2.83
CA ASP A 81 13.48 -10.41 -3.13
C ASP A 81 12.61 -11.29 -2.23
N GLU A 82 12.56 -11.03 -0.92
CA GLU A 82 11.66 -11.72 0.02
C GLU A 82 10.20 -11.61 -0.43
N SER A 83 9.75 -10.39 -0.73
CA SER A 83 8.37 -10.09 -1.15
C SER A 83 8.00 -10.80 -2.44
N LEU A 84 8.86 -10.72 -3.45
CA LEU A 84 8.63 -11.35 -4.76
C LEU A 84 8.58 -12.88 -4.64
N ARG A 85 9.45 -13.50 -3.84
CA ARG A 85 9.41 -14.95 -3.59
C ARG A 85 8.14 -15.36 -2.83
N ALA A 86 7.68 -14.56 -1.87
CA ALA A 86 6.45 -14.84 -1.13
C ALA A 86 5.22 -14.78 -2.06
N ILE A 87 5.15 -13.79 -2.94
CA ILE A 87 4.10 -13.68 -3.97
C ILE A 87 4.19 -14.86 -4.94
N ALA A 88 5.39 -15.20 -5.43
CA ALA A 88 5.59 -16.32 -6.35
C ALA A 88 5.15 -17.67 -5.75
N ALA A 89 5.36 -17.87 -4.45
CA ALA A 89 4.89 -19.06 -3.76
C ALA A 89 3.34 -19.17 -3.74
N GLU A 90 2.62 -18.06 -3.65
CA GLU A 90 1.16 -18.05 -3.81
C GLU A 90 0.74 -18.27 -5.28
N ILE A 91 1.43 -17.66 -6.25
CA ILE A 91 1.20 -17.86 -7.69
C ILE A 91 1.41 -19.31 -8.08
N ALA A 92 2.41 -19.99 -7.52
CA ALA A 92 2.69 -21.39 -7.82
C ALA A 92 1.49 -22.32 -7.54
N ARG A 93 0.64 -21.96 -6.56
CA ARG A 93 -0.53 -22.75 -6.17
C ARG A 93 -1.74 -22.55 -7.08
N ASN A 94 -1.97 -21.34 -7.56
CA ASN A 94 -3.22 -20.99 -8.27
C ASN A 94 -3.08 -19.94 -9.37
N GLY A 95 -1.87 -19.67 -9.84
CA GLY A 95 -1.64 -18.76 -10.96
C GLY A 95 -1.86 -19.41 -12.33
N PRO A 96 -1.94 -18.62 -13.41
CA PRO A 96 -2.03 -19.12 -14.78
C PRO A 96 -0.74 -19.81 -15.21
N ALA A 97 -0.79 -20.50 -16.34
CA ALA A 97 0.41 -21.07 -16.95
C ALA A 97 1.39 -19.98 -17.41
N GLN A 98 0.85 -18.84 -17.87
CA GLN A 98 1.63 -17.73 -18.40
C GLN A 98 0.97 -16.41 -18.14
N PHE A 99 1.79 -15.37 -17.92
CA PHE A 99 1.41 -13.97 -17.88
C PHE A 99 1.91 -13.26 -19.13
N ASP A 100 1.05 -12.48 -19.77
CA ASP A 100 1.39 -11.65 -20.95
C ASP A 100 1.95 -10.29 -20.54
N ALA A 101 1.67 -9.86 -19.31
CA ALA A 101 2.22 -8.63 -18.75
C ALA A 101 2.52 -8.76 -17.25
N VAL A 102 3.53 -8.02 -16.80
CA VAL A 102 3.86 -7.80 -15.40
C VAL A 102 3.86 -6.30 -15.14
N ILE A 103 3.09 -5.84 -14.15
CA ILE A 103 3.09 -4.46 -13.67
C ILE A 103 3.60 -4.49 -12.22
N ALA A 104 4.79 -3.98 -11.99
CA ALA A 104 5.39 -3.92 -10.66
C ALA A 104 5.23 -2.53 -10.05
N VAL A 105 4.88 -2.48 -8.77
CA VAL A 105 4.57 -1.24 -8.04
C VAL A 105 5.46 -1.14 -6.81
N SER A 106 6.14 -0.02 -6.66
CA SER A 106 6.78 0.39 -5.40
C SER A 106 6.87 1.90 -5.27
N SER A 107 6.79 2.38 -4.04
CA SER A 107 7.02 3.79 -3.69
C SER A 107 8.03 3.93 -2.53
N THR A 108 8.79 2.88 -2.23
CA THR A 108 9.65 2.82 -1.04
C THR A 108 11.12 2.60 -1.37
N GLY A 109 11.43 2.41 -2.64
CA GLY A 109 12.80 2.26 -3.10
C GLY A 109 12.90 2.19 -4.62
N LEU A 110 14.13 2.13 -5.11
CA LEU A 110 14.47 2.03 -6.51
C LEU A 110 15.52 0.94 -6.70
N SER A 111 15.43 0.21 -7.79
CA SER A 111 16.42 -0.80 -8.21
C SER A 111 16.59 -0.79 -9.71
N MET A 112 17.75 -1.30 -10.16
CA MET A 112 18.03 -1.54 -11.57
C MET A 112 18.80 -2.86 -11.69
N PRO A 113 18.22 -3.89 -12.34
CA PRO A 113 16.93 -3.90 -13.07
C PRO A 113 15.73 -3.57 -12.21
N GLY A 114 14.65 -3.10 -12.85
CA GLY A 114 13.39 -2.74 -12.18
C GLY A 114 12.69 -3.93 -11.54
N LEU A 115 11.68 -3.66 -10.72
CA LEU A 115 10.93 -4.72 -10.03
C LEU A 115 10.15 -5.61 -11.01
N ALA A 116 9.73 -5.09 -12.16
CA ALA A 116 9.07 -5.89 -13.19
C ALA A 116 10.02 -6.95 -13.78
N ASP A 117 11.28 -6.58 -14.06
CA ASP A 117 12.32 -7.52 -14.50
C ASP A 117 12.65 -8.54 -13.40
N GLN A 118 12.79 -8.09 -12.15
CA GLN A 118 13.04 -8.98 -11.02
C GLN A 118 11.88 -9.96 -10.82
N THR A 119 10.63 -9.48 -10.94
CA THR A 119 9.44 -10.33 -10.90
C THR A 119 9.48 -11.38 -12.00
N ALA A 120 9.77 -10.97 -13.25
CA ALA A 120 9.88 -11.90 -14.38
C ALA A 120 10.94 -12.99 -14.14
N ASN A 121 12.06 -12.65 -13.50
CA ASN A 121 13.08 -13.62 -13.10
C ASN A 121 12.59 -14.62 -12.05
N VAL A 122 11.84 -14.14 -11.03
CA VAL A 122 11.34 -15.00 -9.94
C VAL A 122 10.26 -15.96 -10.45
N VAL A 123 9.40 -15.51 -11.38
CA VAL A 123 8.33 -16.34 -11.98
C VAL A 123 8.63 -16.70 -13.44
N ARG A 124 9.91 -16.88 -13.80
CA ARG A 124 10.40 -17.03 -15.18
C ARG A 124 9.71 -18.13 -15.99
N ASP A 125 9.21 -19.17 -15.35
CA ASP A 125 8.50 -20.27 -16.02
C ASP A 125 7.07 -19.87 -16.42
N ARG A 126 6.61 -18.67 -16.02
CA ARG A 126 5.28 -18.12 -16.27
C ARG A 126 5.31 -16.76 -16.99
N VAL A 127 6.47 -16.31 -17.43
CA VAL A 127 6.67 -15.06 -18.18
C VAL A 127 7.52 -15.39 -19.39
N ASN A 128 7.10 -14.97 -20.58
CA ASN A 128 7.85 -15.22 -21.80
C ASN A 128 8.63 -13.95 -22.25
N ARG A 129 9.42 -14.11 -23.33
CA ARG A 129 10.26 -13.02 -23.87
C ARG A 129 9.48 -11.87 -24.50
N HIS A 130 8.18 -12.05 -24.75
CA HIS A 130 7.29 -11.06 -25.35
C HIS A 130 6.35 -10.42 -24.32
N SER A 131 6.41 -10.86 -23.05
CA SER A 131 5.61 -10.27 -22.00
C SER A 131 5.98 -8.82 -21.77
N LEU A 132 4.97 -7.96 -21.65
CA LEU A 132 5.15 -6.56 -21.30
C LEU A 132 5.60 -6.43 -19.84
N LEU A 133 6.74 -5.77 -19.61
CA LEU A 133 7.23 -5.47 -18.26
C LEU A 133 7.11 -3.97 -18.00
N LEU A 134 6.44 -3.59 -16.92
CA LEU A 134 6.16 -2.20 -16.59
C LEU A 134 6.37 -1.94 -15.10
N ASP A 135 7.24 -0.99 -14.77
CA ASP A 135 7.41 -0.47 -13.42
C ASP A 135 6.55 0.78 -13.21
N LEU A 136 5.70 0.76 -12.18
CA LEU A 136 4.94 1.90 -11.70
C LEU A 136 5.54 2.39 -10.39
N ALA A 137 6.54 3.25 -10.49
CA ALA A 137 7.23 3.82 -9.34
C ALA A 137 6.50 5.08 -8.80
N ASN A 138 6.69 5.35 -7.51
CA ASN A 138 6.33 6.62 -6.86
C ASN A 138 4.84 7.00 -6.94
N ALA A 139 3.95 6.01 -7.06
CA ALA A 139 2.50 6.24 -7.08
C ALA A 139 1.89 6.30 -5.66
N GLY A 140 2.71 6.12 -4.62
CA GLY A 140 2.31 6.11 -3.22
C GLY A 140 1.22 5.06 -2.94
N CYS A 141 0.43 5.31 -1.93
CA CYS A 141 -0.63 4.39 -1.51
C CYS A 141 -1.73 4.12 -2.56
N THR A 142 -1.76 4.84 -3.69
CA THR A 142 -2.66 4.58 -4.82
C THR A 142 -2.08 3.64 -5.86
N GLY A 143 -0.81 3.24 -5.73
CA GLY A 143 -0.06 2.52 -6.76
C GLY A 143 -0.77 1.25 -7.24
N SER A 144 -1.24 0.39 -6.34
CA SER A 144 -1.97 -0.83 -6.70
C SER A 144 -3.29 -0.55 -7.44
N SER A 145 -4.05 0.45 -7.00
CA SER A 145 -5.30 0.83 -7.67
C SER A 145 -5.06 1.42 -9.06
N ARG A 146 -3.97 2.19 -9.22
CA ARG A 146 -3.55 2.71 -10.54
C ARG A 146 -3.03 1.58 -11.43
N ALA A 147 -2.31 0.61 -10.89
CA ALA A 147 -1.90 -0.59 -11.64
C ALA A 147 -3.10 -1.42 -12.12
N LEU A 148 -4.13 -1.57 -11.27
CA LEU A 148 -5.40 -2.18 -11.68
C LEU A 148 -6.08 -1.39 -12.81
N GLN A 149 -6.07 -0.06 -12.76
CA GLN A 149 -6.60 0.80 -13.81
C GLN A 149 -5.81 0.65 -15.11
N ILE A 150 -4.48 0.61 -15.06
CA ILE A 150 -3.63 0.36 -16.23
C ILE A 150 -3.95 -1.01 -16.82
N GLY A 151 -3.92 -2.07 -16.00
CA GLY A 151 -4.22 -3.44 -16.44
C GLY A 151 -5.61 -3.60 -17.05
N ALA A 152 -6.61 -2.88 -16.51
CA ALA A 152 -7.97 -2.88 -17.06
C ALA A 152 -8.04 -2.30 -18.48
N ASN A 153 -7.11 -1.41 -18.86
CA ASN A 153 -7.08 -0.69 -20.14
C ASN A 153 -6.01 -1.19 -21.12
N LEU A 154 -5.25 -2.24 -20.79
CA LEU A 154 -4.35 -2.87 -21.75
C LEU A 154 -5.13 -3.54 -22.87
N GLY A 155 -4.53 -3.61 -24.06
CA GLY A 155 -5.13 -4.15 -25.28
C GLY A 155 -5.58 -5.62 -25.15
N PRO A 156 -6.40 -6.09 -26.11
CA PRO A 156 -6.99 -7.43 -26.06
C PRO A 156 -5.96 -8.56 -26.26
N GLU A 157 -4.80 -8.27 -26.78
CA GLU A 157 -3.67 -9.18 -26.93
C GLU A 157 -3.03 -9.57 -25.59
N ILE A 158 -3.16 -8.71 -24.58
CA ILE A 158 -2.67 -8.96 -23.22
C ILE A 158 -3.81 -9.63 -22.42
N ARG A 159 -3.74 -10.94 -22.24
CA ARG A 159 -4.84 -11.71 -21.61
C ARG A 159 -4.69 -11.84 -20.13
N ASP A 160 -3.53 -12.30 -19.68
CA ASP A 160 -3.22 -12.54 -18.27
C ASP A 160 -2.14 -11.58 -17.78
N ILE A 161 -2.46 -10.80 -16.75
CA ILE A 161 -1.63 -9.73 -16.20
C ILE A 161 -1.33 -10.04 -14.75
N LEU A 162 -0.05 -10.03 -14.39
CA LEU A 162 0.40 -10.04 -13.01
C LEU A 162 0.68 -8.62 -12.57
N ILE A 163 0.00 -8.17 -11.53
CA ILE A 163 0.37 -6.97 -10.79
C ILE A 163 1.09 -7.43 -9.52
N VAL A 164 2.26 -6.88 -9.23
CA VAL A 164 2.97 -7.08 -7.97
C VAL A 164 3.18 -5.75 -7.27
N VAL A 165 3.10 -5.77 -5.95
CA VAL A 165 3.27 -4.60 -5.08
C VAL A 165 4.28 -4.95 -4.01
N VAL A 166 5.32 -4.14 -3.89
CA VAL A 166 6.43 -4.33 -2.95
C VAL A 166 6.67 -3.02 -2.21
N GLU A 167 6.32 -2.98 -0.93
CA GLU A 167 6.35 -1.77 -0.12
C GLU A 167 7.08 -1.99 1.22
N PRO A 168 8.40 -2.17 1.22
CA PRO A 168 9.19 -2.17 2.45
C PRO A 168 9.36 -0.73 2.97
N THR A 169 8.33 -0.19 3.59
CA THR A 169 8.25 1.20 4.07
C THR A 169 9.31 1.55 5.10
N SER A 170 9.83 0.56 5.83
CA SER A 170 10.93 0.72 6.78
C SER A 170 12.21 1.27 6.12
N THR A 171 12.38 1.09 4.81
CA THR A 171 13.53 1.64 4.07
C THR A 171 13.50 3.16 3.92
N LEU A 172 12.35 3.81 4.16
CA LEU A 172 12.21 5.27 4.14
C LEU A 172 12.39 5.93 5.51
N ALA A 173 12.71 5.17 6.55
CA ALA A 173 12.95 5.72 7.87
C ALA A 173 14.28 6.48 7.93
N ASP A 174 14.27 7.73 8.41
CA ASP A 174 15.49 8.46 8.75
C ASP A 174 15.68 8.47 10.27
N PRO A 175 16.53 7.56 10.82
CA PRO A 175 16.72 7.45 12.27
C PRO A 175 17.48 8.63 12.88
N TRP A 176 18.00 9.53 12.05
CA TRP A 176 18.77 10.72 12.46
C TRP A 176 17.95 12.02 12.35
N SER A 177 16.68 11.92 12.00
CA SER A 177 15.79 13.07 11.83
C SER A 177 15.07 13.43 13.13
N VAL A 178 14.92 14.73 13.39
CA VAL A 178 13.99 15.26 14.41
C VAL A 178 12.63 15.61 13.83
N GLU A 179 12.45 15.49 12.53
CA GLU A 179 11.25 15.91 11.83
C GLU A 179 10.02 15.07 12.19
N ARG A 180 8.93 15.74 12.53
CA ARG A 180 7.67 15.12 12.92
C ARG A 180 7.12 14.19 11.85
N SER A 181 7.15 14.59 10.57
CA SER A 181 6.63 13.80 9.46
C SER A 181 7.35 12.47 9.29
N ASN A 182 8.68 12.44 9.49
CA ASN A 182 9.47 11.21 9.48
C ASN A 182 8.94 10.20 10.50
N TRP A 183 8.82 10.62 11.77
CA TRP A 183 8.37 9.74 12.84
C TRP A 183 6.89 9.37 12.74
N GLN A 184 6.06 10.27 12.20
CA GLN A 184 4.69 9.94 11.85
C GLN A 184 4.65 8.83 10.80
N GLY A 185 5.49 8.90 9.76
CA GLY A 185 5.66 7.83 8.78
C GLY A 185 6.10 6.52 9.43
N VAL A 186 7.22 6.53 10.16
CA VAL A 186 7.76 5.35 10.89
C VAL A 186 6.71 4.69 11.77
N CYS A 187 5.88 5.47 12.46
CA CYS A 187 4.85 4.95 13.37
C CYS A 187 3.55 4.51 12.69
N THR A 188 3.26 5.03 11.50
CA THR A 188 2.01 4.72 10.77
C THR A 188 2.19 3.57 9.80
N PHE A 189 3.35 3.46 9.16
CA PHE A 189 3.59 2.44 8.15
C PHE A 189 4.04 1.10 8.75
N GLY A 190 3.81 0.05 7.96
CA GLY A 190 4.36 -1.29 8.10
C GLY A 190 4.76 -1.79 6.72
N ASP A 191 5.67 -2.73 6.64
CA ASP A 191 6.11 -3.32 5.39
C ASP A 191 5.07 -4.31 4.86
N GLY A 192 4.96 -4.40 3.54
CA GLY A 192 4.00 -5.28 2.92
C GLY A 192 4.25 -5.59 1.46
N ALA A 193 3.66 -6.69 1.04
CA ALA A 193 3.68 -7.14 -0.34
C ALA A 193 2.31 -7.69 -0.73
N ALA A 194 1.96 -7.56 -2.01
CA ALA A 194 0.73 -8.12 -2.55
C ALA A 194 0.87 -8.37 -4.05
N GLY A 195 -0.02 -9.20 -4.60
CA GLY A 195 -0.14 -9.38 -6.03
C GLY A 195 -1.58 -9.56 -6.47
N VAL A 196 -1.84 -9.34 -7.75
CA VAL A 196 -3.14 -9.58 -8.37
C VAL A 196 -2.93 -10.26 -9.72
N TRP A 197 -3.70 -11.30 -9.96
CA TRP A 197 -3.87 -11.84 -11.30
C TRP A 197 -5.15 -11.27 -11.91
N LEU A 198 -4.98 -10.45 -12.97
CA LEU A 198 -6.07 -10.04 -13.84
C LEU A 198 -6.09 -10.91 -15.09
N SER A 199 -7.30 -11.27 -15.56
CA SER A 199 -7.48 -12.02 -16.80
C SER A 199 -8.58 -11.43 -17.67
N SER A 200 -8.52 -11.65 -18.98
CA SER A 200 -9.63 -11.41 -19.90
C SER A 200 -10.72 -12.47 -19.76
N GLU A 201 -10.41 -13.63 -19.14
CA GLU A 201 -11.30 -14.77 -19.01
C GLU A 201 -11.84 -14.89 -17.58
N PRO A 202 -13.16 -15.13 -17.42
CA PRO A 202 -13.71 -15.42 -16.10
C PRO A 202 -13.21 -16.77 -15.60
N GLY A 203 -13.31 -17.00 -14.29
CA GLY A 203 -12.97 -18.28 -13.66
C GLY A 203 -13.70 -18.42 -12.34
N ASN A 204 -13.66 -19.63 -11.78
CA ASN A 204 -14.31 -19.92 -10.51
C ASN A 204 -13.79 -18.96 -9.42
N GLY A 205 -14.73 -18.33 -8.71
CA GLY A 205 -14.41 -17.40 -7.65
C GLY A 205 -13.82 -16.07 -8.09
N ALA A 206 -13.75 -15.78 -9.42
CA ALA A 206 -13.31 -14.49 -9.94
C ALA A 206 -14.27 -13.36 -9.57
N ALA A 207 -13.80 -12.13 -9.75
CA ALA A 207 -14.68 -10.94 -9.70
C ALA A 207 -14.53 -10.16 -11.01
N HIS A 208 -15.65 -9.78 -11.62
CA HIS A 208 -15.66 -8.90 -12.78
C HIS A 208 -15.16 -7.51 -12.34
N LEU A 209 -14.05 -7.07 -12.89
CA LEU A 209 -13.49 -5.75 -12.64
C LEU A 209 -14.34 -4.72 -13.37
N GLY A 210 -14.97 -3.84 -12.60
CA GLY A 210 -15.81 -2.78 -13.12
C GLY A 210 -15.05 -1.47 -13.32
N LYS A 211 -15.71 -0.36 -13.01
CA LYS A 211 -15.16 0.98 -13.17
C LYS A 211 -14.00 1.21 -12.19
N ILE A 212 -12.89 1.78 -12.69
CA ILE A 212 -11.82 2.37 -11.87
C ILE A 212 -11.66 3.81 -12.33
N VAL A 213 -11.74 4.75 -11.39
CA VAL A 213 -11.66 6.18 -11.64
C VAL A 213 -10.59 6.79 -10.75
N SER A 214 -9.69 7.51 -11.37
CA SER A 214 -8.69 8.34 -10.68
C SER A 214 -9.11 9.80 -10.71
N TRP A 215 -8.93 10.47 -9.59
CA TRP A 215 -9.05 11.91 -9.43
C TRP A 215 -7.76 12.43 -8.81
N HIS A 216 -7.24 13.56 -9.27
CA HIS A 216 -6.11 14.22 -8.65
C HIS A 216 -6.55 15.56 -8.08
N GLY A 217 -6.13 15.83 -6.86
CA GLY A 217 -6.50 17.02 -6.13
C GLY A 217 -5.59 18.20 -6.40
N ASN A 218 -5.88 19.29 -5.68
CA ASN A 218 -5.14 20.55 -5.79
C ASN A 218 -3.94 20.64 -4.83
N GLU A 219 -3.61 19.55 -4.14
CA GLU A 219 -2.58 19.50 -3.09
C GLU A 219 -1.45 18.51 -3.46
N PRO A 220 -0.71 18.73 -4.56
CA PRO A 220 0.22 17.73 -5.10
C PRO A 220 1.36 17.40 -4.13
N ASP A 221 1.75 18.34 -3.26
CA ASP A 221 2.89 18.23 -2.36
C ASP A 221 2.51 17.82 -0.94
N LEU A 222 1.22 17.54 -0.70
CA LEU A 222 0.73 17.24 0.66
C LEU A 222 1.38 15.98 1.25
N ILE A 223 1.60 14.97 0.42
CA ILE A 223 2.31 13.73 0.76
C ILE A 223 3.44 13.56 -0.24
N GLN A 224 4.68 13.52 0.22
CA GLN A 224 5.84 13.47 -0.66
C GLN A 224 7.01 12.70 -0.04
N TRP A 225 8.03 12.46 -0.84
CA TRP A 225 9.36 12.19 -0.33
C TRP A 225 10.08 13.49 -0.06
N GLU A 226 10.74 13.54 1.08
CA GLU A 226 11.68 14.60 1.43
C GLU A 226 13.11 14.05 1.45
N LYS A 227 14.08 14.94 1.31
CA LYS A 227 15.49 14.57 1.50
C LYS A 227 15.74 14.36 2.99
N GLY A 228 16.11 13.15 3.34
CA GLY A 228 16.57 12.80 4.68
C GLY A 228 18.08 12.93 4.82
N SER A 229 18.61 12.45 5.94
CA SER A 229 20.04 12.53 6.28
C SER A 229 20.91 11.70 5.32
N ASN A 230 20.45 10.54 4.88
CA ASN A 230 21.21 9.61 4.05
C ASN A 230 20.44 9.05 2.87
N TYR A 231 19.10 9.26 2.83
CA TYR A 231 18.21 8.75 1.80
C TYR A 231 16.96 9.64 1.75
N TYR A 232 15.97 9.25 0.98
CA TYR A 232 14.63 9.83 1.03
C TYR A 232 13.90 9.36 2.30
N ARG A 233 13.03 10.21 2.83
CA ARG A 233 12.14 9.93 3.94
C ARG A 233 10.71 10.32 3.61
N PHE A 234 9.75 9.79 4.33
CA PHE A 234 8.37 10.25 4.26
C PHE A 234 8.25 11.69 4.77
N GLY A 235 7.52 12.52 4.04
CA GLY A 235 7.28 13.92 4.35
C GLY A 235 5.84 14.34 4.18
N LEU A 236 5.43 15.33 4.98
CA LEU A 236 4.14 16.01 4.90
C LEU A 236 4.37 17.51 4.88
N THR A 237 3.83 18.20 3.90
CA THR A 237 4.00 19.66 3.78
C THR A 237 3.35 20.44 4.93
N ASP A 238 2.22 19.95 5.47
CA ASP A 238 1.50 20.57 6.59
C ASP A 238 1.03 19.47 7.56
N PRO A 239 1.91 18.99 8.45
CA PRO A 239 1.56 17.92 9.38
C PRO A 239 0.37 18.26 10.30
N ASP A 240 0.20 19.55 10.68
CA ASP A 240 -0.88 19.98 11.57
C ASP A 240 -2.23 20.13 10.85
N GLY A 241 -2.20 20.56 9.60
CA GLY A 241 -3.39 20.69 8.75
C GLY A 241 -3.70 19.46 7.93
N PHE A 242 -2.84 18.44 7.94
CA PHE A 242 -2.90 17.28 7.08
C PHE A 242 -4.29 16.62 7.02
N GLU A 243 -4.82 16.23 8.17
CA GLU A 243 -6.12 15.54 8.24
C GLU A 243 -7.27 16.36 7.67
N ARG A 244 -7.28 17.69 7.93
CA ARG A 244 -8.29 18.62 7.41
C ARG A 244 -8.20 18.76 5.89
N ARG A 245 -6.99 18.88 5.35
CA ARG A 245 -6.73 19.01 3.91
C ARG A 245 -7.09 17.73 3.18
N VAL A 246 -6.57 16.59 3.64
CA VAL A 246 -6.89 15.27 3.09
C VAL A 246 -8.40 15.03 3.06
N ARG A 247 -9.10 15.33 4.14
CA ARG A 247 -10.56 15.15 4.23
C ARG A 247 -11.30 16.02 3.21
N ARG A 248 -10.90 17.28 3.02
CA ARG A 248 -11.49 18.18 2.01
C ARG A 248 -11.34 17.59 0.61
N GLU A 249 -10.13 17.20 0.24
CA GLU A 249 -9.81 16.63 -1.07
C GLU A 249 -10.58 15.32 -1.34
N ILE A 250 -10.70 14.44 -0.34
CA ILE A 250 -11.46 13.20 -0.49
C ILE A 250 -12.95 13.46 -0.67
N LEU A 251 -13.53 14.42 0.05
CA LEU A 251 -14.94 14.77 -0.11
C LEU A 251 -15.20 15.35 -1.50
N GLU A 252 -14.33 16.20 -2.02
CA GLU A 252 -14.42 16.72 -3.37
C GLU A 252 -14.29 15.60 -4.40
N ALA A 253 -13.28 14.74 -4.25
CA ALA A 253 -13.08 13.59 -5.12
C ALA A 253 -14.32 12.67 -5.14
N THR A 254 -14.84 12.30 -3.97
CA THR A 254 -15.97 11.37 -3.87
C THR A 254 -17.26 11.94 -4.49
N ALA A 255 -17.47 13.26 -4.40
CA ALA A 255 -18.58 13.92 -5.07
C ALA A 255 -18.45 13.84 -6.61
N GLN A 256 -17.24 13.99 -7.15
CA GLN A 256 -17.01 13.99 -8.61
C GLN A 256 -16.94 12.58 -9.21
N ILE A 257 -16.35 11.61 -8.50
CA ILE A 257 -16.24 10.23 -9.01
C ILE A 257 -17.54 9.44 -8.93
N GLY A 258 -18.58 10.01 -8.32
CA GLY A 258 -19.89 9.37 -8.17
C GLY A 258 -19.91 8.32 -7.06
N TRP A 259 -19.24 8.60 -5.95
CA TRP A 259 -19.40 7.79 -4.73
C TRP A 259 -20.84 7.90 -4.25
N ASP A 260 -21.52 6.77 -4.15
CA ASP A 260 -22.87 6.67 -3.61
C ASP A 260 -22.91 5.64 -2.47
N LYS A 261 -23.81 5.86 -1.52
CA LYS A 261 -24.12 4.87 -0.50
C LYS A 261 -25.12 3.87 -1.08
N LYS A 262 -24.70 2.62 -1.19
CA LYS A 262 -25.56 1.52 -1.62
C LYS A 262 -25.55 0.43 -0.55
N SER A 263 -26.73 -0.02 -0.13
CA SER A 263 -26.84 -1.11 0.85
C SER A 263 -26.32 -2.44 0.28
N GLY A 264 -25.74 -3.26 1.11
CA GLY A 264 -25.24 -4.60 0.72
C GLY A 264 -23.91 -4.61 -0.04
N VAL A 265 -23.25 -3.45 -0.18
CA VAL A 265 -21.93 -3.34 -0.80
C VAL A 265 -20.83 -3.55 0.25
N LEU A 266 -19.85 -4.38 -0.07
CA LEU A 266 -18.62 -4.48 0.71
C LEU A 266 -17.67 -3.35 0.31
N CYS A 267 -17.02 -2.72 1.28
CA CYS A 267 -16.16 -1.58 1.01
C CYS A 267 -14.81 -1.70 1.74
N GLY A 268 -13.73 -1.47 1.00
CA GLY A 268 -12.38 -1.28 1.53
C GLY A 268 -11.94 0.19 1.38
N ILE A 269 -11.46 0.80 2.47
CA ILE A 269 -10.85 2.13 2.43
C ILE A 269 -9.39 1.98 2.83
N HIS A 270 -8.49 2.60 2.05
CA HIS A 270 -7.07 2.61 2.35
C HIS A 270 -6.81 3.11 3.78
N PRO A 271 -6.10 2.34 4.63
CA PRO A 271 -5.95 2.64 6.04
C PRO A 271 -4.77 3.60 6.30
N ALA A 272 -4.90 4.85 5.85
CA ALA A 272 -3.86 5.87 6.02
C ALA A 272 -3.67 6.33 7.49
N GLY A 273 -4.52 5.89 8.40
CA GLY A 273 -4.51 6.16 9.83
C GLY A 273 -5.89 6.03 10.42
N ILE A 274 -5.99 5.62 11.71
CA ILE A 274 -7.29 5.31 12.33
C ILE A 274 -8.21 6.52 12.42
N MET A 275 -7.68 7.68 12.78
CA MET A 275 -8.47 8.91 12.92
C MET A 275 -9.03 9.37 11.57
N LEU A 276 -8.21 9.28 10.51
CA LEU A 276 -8.65 9.60 9.16
C LEU A 276 -9.74 8.62 8.69
N LEU A 277 -9.57 7.30 8.91
CA LEU A 277 -10.59 6.30 8.59
C LEU A 277 -11.93 6.61 9.26
N LEU A 278 -11.93 6.88 10.57
CA LEU A 278 -13.16 7.18 11.31
C LEU A 278 -13.81 8.50 10.87
N SER A 279 -12.98 9.51 10.57
CA SER A 279 -13.43 10.80 10.06
C SER A 279 -14.08 10.67 8.68
N LEU A 280 -13.48 9.89 7.77
CA LEU A 280 -14.02 9.62 6.45
C LEU A 280 -15.32 8.82 6.50
N ALA A 281 -15.38 7.80 7.36
CA ALA A 281 -16.59 7.03 7.57
C ALA A 281 -17.80 7.91 7.89
N LYS A 282 -17.62 8.81 8.87
CA LYS A 282 -18.67 9.75 9.24
C LYS A 282 -19.12 10.65 8.09
N LYS A 283 -18.18 11.06 7.24
CA LYS A 283 -18.46 11.97 6.10
C LYS A 283 -19.04 11.26 4.89
N LEU A 284 -18.65 10.02 4.65
CA LEU A 284 -19.16 9.18 3.57
C LEU A 284 -20.40 8.38 3.99
N ASP A 285 -20.91 8.63 5.20
CA ASP A 285 -22.06 7.94 5.79
C ASP A 285 -21.90 6.41 5.76
N LEU A 286 -20.70 5.94 6.11
CA LEU A 286 -20.39 4.53 6.22
C LEU A 286 -20.58 4.07 7.67
N ASP A 287 -21.22 2.93 7.85
CA ASP A 287 -21.33 2.31 9.14
C ASP A 287 -20.02 1.61 9.55
N ARG A 288 -19.93 1.24 10.82
CA ARG A 288 -18.74 0.60 11.37
C ARG A 288 -18.48 -0.77 10.74
N ALA A 289 -19.51 -1.52 10.41
CA ALA A 289 -19.37 -2.85 9.83
C ALA A 289 -18.71 -2.77 8.45
N THR A 290 -19.09 -1.79 7.65
CA THR A 290 -18.46 -1.51 6.34
C THR A 290 -16.98 -1.15 6.47
N LEU A 291 -16.57 -0.47 7.54
CA LEU A 291 -15.17 -0.09 7.76
C LEU A 291 -14.33 -1.15 8.46
N GLU A 292 -14.96 -2.14 9.08
CA GLU A 292 -14.26 -3.10 9.94
C GLU A 292 -13.10 -3.82 9.23
N PRO A 293 -13.17 -4.21 7.94
CA PRO A 293 -12.02 -4.79 7.24
C PRO A 293 -10.82 -3.84 7.20
N SER A 294 -11.03 -2.55 6.93
CA SER A 294 -9.96 -1.54 6.90
C SER A 294 -9.39 -1.25 8.30
N ILE A 295 -10.25 -1.20 9.32
CA ILE A 295 -9.84 -1.00 10.71
C ILE A 295 -9.03 -2.21 11.20
N ARG A 296 -9.49 -3.43 10.94
CA ARG A 296 -8.80 -4.68 11.30
C ARG A 296 -7.44 -4.76 10.63
N HIS A 297 -7.38 -4.44 9.33
CA HIS A 297 -6.12 -4.39 8.60
C HIS A 297 -5.14 -3.41 9.28
N PHE A 298 -5.57 -2.17 9.54
CA PHE A 298 -4.70 -1.17 10.18
C PHE A 298 -4.22 -1.61 11.55
N ARG A 299 -5.07 -2.26 12.34
CA ARG A 299 -4.69 -2.76 13.67
C ARG A 299 -3.62 -3.85 13.62
N SER A 300 -3.69 -4.72 12.62
CA SER A 300 -2.85 -5.92 12.53
C SER A 300 -1.59 -5.73 11.69
N PHE A 301 -1.62 -4.81 10.71
CA PHE A 301 -0.57 -4.62 9.71
C PHE A 301 -0.09 -3.17 9.61
N SER A 302 -0.79 -2.23 10.22
CA SER A 302 -0.60 -0.79 10.01
C SER A 302 -0.87 -0.38 8.54
N ASN A 303 -0.26 0.68 8.05
CA ASN A 303 -0.38 1.12 6.66
C ASN A 303 0.75 0.50 5.82
N MET A 304 0.47 -0.51 5.01
CA MET A 304 1.43 -1.12 4.09
C MET A 304 1.44 -0.42 2.72
N SER A 305 1.31 0.91 2.71
CA SER A 305 1.24 1.69 1.46
C SER A 305 0.25 1.09 0.46
N SER A 306 0.61 0.96 -0.80
CA SER A 306 -0.27 0.43 -1.85
C SER A 306 -0.63 -1.06 -1.70
N ALA A 307 0.08 -1.83 -0.88
CA ALA A 307 -0.25 -3.22 -0.60
C ALA A 307 -1.50 -3.38 0.29
N SER A 308 -1.75 -2.41 1.20
CA SER A 308 -2.87 -2.48 2.16
C SER A 308 -4.21 -2.78 1.53
N ILE A 309 -4.56 -2.06 0.45
CA ILE A 309 -5.88 -2.21 -0.17
C ILE A 309 -6.06 -3.57 -0.83
N LEU A 310 -4.99 -4.20 -1.31
CA LEU A 310 -5.05 -5.55 -1.88
C LEU A 310 -5.28 -6.62 -0.80
N HIS A 311 -4.67 -6.49 0.37
CA HIS A 311 -4.97 -7.35 1.51
C HIS A 311 -6.44 -7.24 1.93
N ILE A 312 -6.97 -6.01 2.00
CA ILE A 312 -8.38 -5.75 2.30
C ILE A 312 -9.27 -6.34 1.21
N LEU A 313 -8.95 -6.14 -0.07
CA LEU A 313 -9.70 -6.71 -1.20
C LEU A 313 -9.71 -8.24 -1.18
N ARG A 314 -8.59 -8.89 -0.84
CA ARG A 314 -8.54 -10.36 -0.68
C ARG A 314 -9.57 -10.83 0.35
N GLU A 315 -9.62 -10.17 1.51
CA GLU A 315 -10.59 -10.49 2.55
C GLU A 315 -12.03 -10.29 2.07
N LEU A 316 -12.33 -9.13 1.48
CA LEU A 316 -13.66 -8.80 0.98
C LEU A 316 -14.12 -9.77 -0.11
N LEU A 317 -13.25 -10.10 -1.08
CA LEU A 317 -13.56 -11.05 -2.15
C LEU A 317 -13.74 -12.48 -1.64
N THR A 318 -13.11 -12.85 -0.53
CA THR A 318 -13.28 -14.16 0.10
C THR A 318 -14.64 -14.28 0.80
N THR A 319 -15.13 -13.17 1.37
CA THR A 319 -16.42 -13.14 2.09
C THR A 319 -17.60 -12.79 1.18
N ALA A 320 -17.35 -12.20 0.01
CA ALA A 320 -18.38 -11.83 -0.94
C ALA A 320 -19.09 -13.05 -1.54
N HIS A 321 -20.42 -12.99 -1.63
CA HIS A 321 -21.22 -13.95 -2.38
C HIS A 321 -21.36 -13.57 -3.86
N SER A 322 -21.78 -14.51 -4.70
CA SER A 322 -22.02 -14.25 -6.14
C SER A 322 -23.00 -13.09 -6.34
N GLY A 323 -22.68 -12.21 -7.27
CA GLY A 323 -23.42 -10.97 -7.58
C GLY A 323 -23.14 -9.81 -6.62
N GLN A 324 -22.40 -10.02 -5.52
CA GLN A 324 -22.11 -8.95 -4.58
C GLN A 324 -21.05 -7.99 -5.11
N GLU A 325 -21.34 -6.70 -4.97
CA GLU A 325 -20.42 -5.62 -5.34
C GLU A 325 -19.41 -5.36 -4.21
N VAL A 326 -18.15 -5.23 -4.59
CA VAL A 326 -17.04 -4.84 -3.73
C VAL A 326 -16.43 -3.55 -4.25
N ARG A 327 -16.34 -2.55 -3.40
CA ARG A 327 -15.77 -1.23 -3.71
C ARG A 327 -14.51 -0.98 -2.92
N TRP A 328 -13.64 -0.14 -3.45
CA TRP A 328 -12.49 0.35 -2.69
C TRP A 328 -12.17 1.82 -3.01
N LEU A 329 -11.56 2.47 -2.03
CA LEU A 329 -11.07 3.84 -2.11
C LEU A 329 -9.64 3.90 -1.61
N THR A 330 -8.75 4.44 -2.42
CA THR A 330 -7.36 4.70 -2.05
C THR A 330 -7.01 6.17 -2.22
N MET A 331 -6.05 6.64 -1.43
CA MET A 331 -5.53 7.99 -1.49
C MET A 331 -4.01 7.96 -1.30
N GLY A 332 -3.28 8.86 -1.93
CA GLY A 332 -1.82 8.86 -1.87
C GLY A 332 -1.17 10.10 -2.46
N THR A 333 0.12 9.98 -2.75
CA THR A 333 0.99 11.07 -3.23
C THR A 333 0.45 11.75 -4.49
N GLY A 334 0.84 13.02 -4.69
CA GLY A 334 0.27 13.87 -5.73
C GLY A 334 -1.20 14.20 -5.48
N PHE A 335 -1.66 13.94 -4.30
CA PHE A 335 -3.02 13.84 -3.80
C PHE A 335 -3.98 13.22 -4.81
N HIS A 336 -3.67 11.99 -5.18
CA HIS A 336 -4.58 11.16 -5.98
C HIS A 336 -5.56 10.41 -5.08
N VAL A 337 -6.81 10.35 -5.53
CA VAL A 337 -7.84 9.46 -5.00
C VAL A 337 -8.25 8.50 -6.10
N VAL A 338 -8.26 7.22 -5.83
CA VAL A 338 -8.70 6.21 -6.78
C VAL A 338 -9.85 5.42 -6.18
N TYR A 339 -10.96 5.42 -6.87
CA TYR A 339 -12.13 4.60 -6.60
C TYR A 339 -12.21 3.46 -7.59
N GLY A 340 -12.47 2.28 -7.10
CA GLY A 340 -12.70 1.11 -7.95
C GLY A 340 -13.85 0.25 -7.43
N LEU A 341 -14.41 -0.55 -8.32
CA LEU A 341 -15.41 -1.54 -7.99
C LEU A 341 -15.22 -2.82 -8.79
N CYS A 342 -15.65 -3.93 -8.21
CA CYS A 342 -15.79 -5.21 -8.90
C CYS A 342 -17.02 -5.95 -8.38
N THR A 343 -17.48 -6.94 -9.15
CA THR A 343 -18.64 -7.79 -8.79
C THR A 343 -18.17 -9.24 -8.72
N LYS A 344 -18.40 -9.89 -7.59
CA LYS A 344 -18.11 -11.32 -7.41
C LYS A 344 -18.93 -12.17 -8.37
N LEU A 345 -18.31 -13.14 -9.05
CA LEU A 345 -18.98 -14.08 -9.93
C LEU A 345 -19.47 -15.32 -9.19
#